data_eb5a7e0ce122146d4967ba83c805015c
#
_entry.id   eb5a7e0ce122146d4967ba83c805015c
#
_cell.length_a   1.000
_cell.length_b   1.000
_cell.length_c   1.000
_cell.angle_alpha   90.00
_cell.angle_beta   90.00
_cell.angle_gamma   90.00
#
_symmetry.space_group_name_H-M   'P 1'
#
loop_
_entity.id
_entity.type
_entity.pdbx_description
1 polymer ?
#
loop_
_entity_poly.entity_id
_entity_poly.type
_entity_poly.pdbx_seq_one_letter_code
_entity_poly.pdbx_strand_id
1 'polypeptide(L)'
;MTLVNDILLRSLMQKIYKSKTPPGLHKKVTGIEHLDKVINIDQSPIGRTPRSNPATYSGVFDHIRKLFAQTTEAKVRGYLPGRFSFNVKGGRCEACQGDGLIKIEMHFLPDVYVTCEECHGKRYNRETLEVKF
;
A
#
# COMPACT_ATOMS: atom_id res chain seq x y z
N MET A 1 -4.21 18.46 16.34
CA MET A 1 -3.96 18.45 17.80
C MET A 1 -2.47 18.64 18.06
N THR A 2 -2.08 19.87 18.33
CA THR A 2 -0.67 20.24 18.53
C THR A 2 -0.06 19.56 19.74
N LEU A 3 -0.75 19.55 20.87
CA LEU A 3 -0.23 18.98 22.12
C LEU A 3 0.06 17.48 22.00
N VAL A 4 -0.84 16.73 21.39
CA VAL A 4 -0.70 15.27 21.26
C VAL A 4 0.27 14.90 20.12
N ASN A 5 0.07 15.43 18.93
CA ASN A 5 0.84 15.01 17.75
C ASN A 5 2.21 15.68 17.64
N ASP A 6 2.28 16.99 17.89
CA ASP A 6 3.53 17.73 17.65
C ASP A 6 4.45 17.72 18.86
N ILE A 7 3.93 17.58 20.06
CA ILE A 7 4.73 17.61 21.30
C ILE A 7 4.86 16.21 21.87
N LEU A 8 3.77 15.61 22.31
CA LEU A 8 3.82 14.31 23.01
C LEU A 8 4.33 13.19 22.12
N LEU A 9 3.71 12.96 20.98
CA LEU A 9 4.09 11.88 20.05
C LEU A 9 5.54 12.06 19.57
N ARG A 10 5.91 13.23 19.12
CA ARG A 10 7.26 13.49 18.61
C ARG A 10 8.33 13.39 19.70
N SER A 11 8.01 13.82 20.93
CA SER A 11 8.92 13.66 22.07
C SER A 11 9.14 12.18 22.40
N LEU A 12 8.08 11.38 22.42
CA LEU A 12 8.17 9.93 22.66
C LEU A 12 8.92 9.22 21.54
N MET A 13 8.64 9.55 20.29
CA MET A 13 9.34 8.97 19.14
C MET A 13 10.84 9.32 19.14
N GLN A 14 11.19 10.54 19.55
CA GLN A 14 12.58 10.95 19.64
C GLN A 14 13.33 10.21 20.76
N LYS A 15 12.71 10.04 21.92
CA LYS A 15 13.34 9.38 23.08
C LYS A 15 13.42 7.86 22.91
N ILE A 16 12.36 7.23 22.45
CA ILE A 16 12.26 5.75 22.36
C ILE A 16 12.90 5.23 21.07
N TYR A 17 12.61 5.85 19.94
CA TYR A 17 13.05 5.39 18.61
C TYR A 17 14.13 6.26 17.97
N LYS A 18 14.62 7.29 18.66
CA LYS A 18 15.65 8.21 18.15
C LYS A 18 15.27 8.88 16.83
N SER A 19 13.98 9.21 16.68
CA SER A 19 13.49 9.92 15.50
C SER A 19 14.16 11.27 15.33
N LYS A 20 14.43 11.66 14.09
CA LYS A 20 15.06 12.94 13.76
C LYS A 20 14.10 14.12 13.76
N THR A 21 12.80 13.88 13.76
CA THR A 21 11.80 14.94 13.75
C THR A 21 11.73 15.60 15.13
N PRO A 22 12.01 16.91 15.25
CA PRO A 22 11.97 17.57 16.55
C PRO A 22 10.53 17.77 17.02
N PRO A 23 10.27 17.70 18.33
CA PRO A 23 8.97 18.06 18.90
C PRO A 23 8.74 19.57 18.83
N GLY A 24 7.48 19.98 18.94
CA GLY A 24 7.14 21.39 19.09
C GLY A 24 7.69 21.99 20.39
N LEU A 25 7.72 23.32 20.46
CA LEU A 25 8.23 24.04 21.63
C LEU A 25 7.45 23.66 22.89
N HIS A 26 8.16 23.22 23.90
CA HIS A 26 7.62 22.84 25.20
C HIS A 26 8.72 22.90 26.26
N LYS A 27 8.35 22.93 27.54
CA LYS A 27 9.32 22.93 28.63
C LYS A 27 9.92 21.56 28.88
N LYS A 28 9.07 20.58 29.17
CA LYS A 28 9.49 19.23 29.53
C LYS A 28 8.37 18.23 29.43
N VAL A 29 8.71 17.00 29.05
CA VAL A 29 7.84 15.82 29.17
C VAL A 29 8.48 14.88 30.19
N THR A 30 7.74 14.47 31.20
CA THR A 30 8.20 13.56 32.27
C THR A 30 7.46 12.23 32.20
N GLY A 31 8.05 11.17 32.77
CA GLY A 31 7.44 9.85 32.82
C GLY A 31 7.70 8.98 31.61
N ILE A 32 8.53 9.42 30.64
CA ILE A 32 8.85 8.65 29.42
C ILE A 32 9.56 7.34 29.76
N GLU A 33 10.32 7.32 30.85
CA GLU A 33 11.07 6.14 31.32
C GLU A 33 10.16 4.97 31.72
N HIS A 34 8.87 5.22 31.95
CA HIS A 34 7.89 4.18 32.25
C HIS A 34 7.27 3.54 30.98
N LEU A 35 7.64 4.00 29.80
CA LEU A 35 7.10 3.56 28.52
C LEU A 35 8.17 2.84 27.70
N ASP A 36 7.82 1.67 27.17
CA ASP A 36 8.72 0.87 26.33
C ASP A 36 8.43 1.05 24.85
N LYS A 37 7.18 1.33 24.49
CA LYS A 37 6.73 1.31 23.12
C LYS A 37 5.64 2.34 22.87
N VAL A 38 5.63 2.89 21.67
CA VAL A 38 4.58 3.81 21.19
C VAL A 38 3.94 3.22 19.94
N ILE A 39 2.62 3.16 19.93
CA ILE A 39 1.83 2.78 18.77
C ILE A 39 0.99 4.00 18.38
N ASN A 40 1.22 4.50 17.17
CA ASN A 40 0.44 5.60 16.61
C ASN A 40 -0.69 5.01 15.75
N ILE A 41 -1.93 5.20 16.18
CA ILE A 41 -3.12 4.79 15.44
C ILE A 41 -3.81 6.07 14.96
N ASP A 42 -3.94 6.21 13.66
CA ASP A 42 -4.62 7.35 13.04
C ASP A 42 -5.70 6.88 12.05
N GLN A 43 -6.44 7.81 11.52
CA GLN A 43 -7.47 7.55 10.51
C GLN A 43 -7.01 7.96 9.11
N SER A 44 -5.71 7.98 8.89
CA SER A 44 -5.17 8.26 7.56
C SER A 44 -5.64 7.23 6.55
N PRO A 45 -6.02 7.64 5.34
CA PRO A 45 -6.42 6.70 4.31
C PRO A 45 -5.32 5.68 4.01
N ILE A 46 -5.71 4.41 3.86
CA ILE A 46 -4.82 3.39 3.33
C ILE A 46 -4.67 3.64 1.83
N GLY A 47 -3.43 3.61 1.35
CA GLY A 47 -3.22 3.65 -0.08
C GLY A 47 -2.95 5.04 -0.64
N ARG A 48 -1.75 5.51 -0.39
CA ARG A 48 -1.23 6.71 -1.07
C ARG A 48 -0.82 6.43 -2.51
N THR A 49 -0.77 5.16 -2.89
CA THR A 49 -0.40 4.72 -4.24
C THR A 49 -1.45 3.74 -4.76
N PRO A 50 -1.60 3.57 -6.10
CA PRO A 50 -2.52 2.59 -6.67
C PRO A 50 -2.23 1.15 -6.24
N ARG A 51 -1.02 0.86 -5.77
CA ARG A 51 -0.61 -0.48 -5.32
C ARG A 51 -0.96 -0.78 -3.88
N SER A 52 -1.35 0.23 -3.10
CA SER A 52 -1.75 0.09 -1.71
C SER A 52 -3.27 0.07 -1.60
N ASN A 53 -3.83 -1.03 -1.12
CA ASN A 53 -5.26 -1.19 -0.89
C ASN A 53 -5.50 -2.02 0.38
N PRO A 54 -6.73 -2.06 0.91
CA PRO A 54 -7.00 -2.81 2.15
C PRO A 54 -6.62 -4.29 2.09
N ALA A 55 -6.84 -4.96 0.96
CA ALA A 55 -6.53 -6.37 0.81
C ALA A 55 -5.02 -6.64 0.87
N THR A 56 -4.23 -5.79 0.23
CA THR A 56 -2.76 -5.88 0.26
C THR A 56 -2.22 -5.52 1.64
N TYR A 57 -2.74 -4.47 2.25
CA TYR A 57 -2.32 -4.01 3.57
C TYR A 57 -2.57 -5.05 4.67
N SER A 58 -3.71 -5.72 4.65
CA SER A 58 -4.08 -6.75 5.63
C SER A 58 -3.44 -8.13 5.35
N GLY A 59 -2.82 -8.31 4.19
CA GLY A 59 -2.25 -9.60 3.79
C GLY A 59 -3.27 -10.59 3.22
N VAL A 60 -4.54 -10.24 3.16
CA VAL A 60 -5.60 -11.11 2.60
C VAL A 60 -5.35 -11.42 1.13
N PHE A 61 -4.75 -10.48 0.39
CA PHE A 61 -4.49 -10.67 -1.03
C PHE A 61 -3.55 -11.85 -1.32
N ASP A 62 -2.63 -12.16 -0.41
CA ASP A 62 -1.77 -13.34 -0.56
C ASP A 62 -2.57 -14.64 -0.54
N HIS A 63 -3.59 -14.73 0.29
CA HIS A 63 -4.51 -15.87 0.33
C HIS A 63 -5.35 -15.94 -0.94
N ILE A 64 -5.83 -14.79 -1.44
CA ILE A 64 -6.59 -14.70 -2.68
C ILE A 64 -5.75 -15.22 -3.86
N ARG A 65 -4.50 -14.80 -3.98
CA ARG A 65 -3.60 -15.26 -5.04
C ARG A 65 -3.39 -16.77 -5.01
N LYS A 66 -3.18 -17.33 -3.82
CA LYS A 66 -3.03 -18.78 -3.65
C LYS A 66 -4.29 -19.53 -4.04
N LEU A 67 -5.45 -18.98 -3.69
CA LEU A 67 -6.74 -19.58 -4.04
C LEU A 67 -6.96 -19.61 -5.56
N PHE A 68 -6.69 -18.52 -6.26
CA PHE A 68 -6.78 -18.47 -7.71
C PHE A 68 -5.79 -19.44 -8.39
N ALA A 69 -4.59 -19.57 -7.85
CA ALA A 69 -3.59 -20.54 -8.37
C ALA A 69 -4.02 -21.99 -8.20
N GLN A 70 -4.93 -22.29 -7.29
CA GLN A 70 -5.48 -23.62 -7.07
C GLN A 70 -6.68 -23.94 -7.95
N THR A 71 -7.20 -22.98 -8.71
CA THR A 71 -8.32 -23.24 -9.65
C THR A 71 -7.88 -24.20 -10.74
N THR A 72 -8.83 -24.96 -11.29
CA THR A 72 -8.56 -25.91 -12.37
C THR A 72 -7.92 -25.22 -13.58
N GLU A 73 -8.44 -24.07 -13.96
CA GLU A 73 -7.95 -23.32 -15.11
C GLU A 73 -6.53 -22.80 -14.91
N ALA A 74 -6.20 -22.30 -13.72
CA ALA A 74 -4.84 -21.88 -13.38
C ALA A 74 -3.86 -23.06 -13.42
N LYS A 75 -4.25 -24.21 -12.92
CA LYS A 75 -3.43 -25.44 -12.98
C LYS A 75 -3.19 -25.93 -14.40
N VAL A 76 -4.20 -25.93 -15.24
CA VAL A 76 -4.10 -26.29 -16.66
C VAL A 76 -3.14 -25.37 -17.40
N ARG A 77 -3.17 -24.09 -17.12
CA ARG A 77 -2.30 -23.08 -17.73
C ARG A 77 -0.92 -22.98 -17.08
N GLY A 78 -0.69 -23.67 -15.96
CA GLY A 78 0.57 -23.58 -15.20
C GLY A 78 0.77 -22.27 -14.47
N TYR A 79 -0.30 -21.59 -14.08
CA TYR A 79 -0.23 -20.32 -13.36
C TYR A 79 0.05 -20.55 -11.88
N LEU A 80 1.10 -19.90 -11.39
CA LEU A 80 1.50 -19.88 -9.99
C LEU A 80 0.92 -18.63 -9.30
N PRO A 81 0.94 -18.54 -7.94
CA PRO A 81 0.42 -17.37 -7.24
C PRO A 81 1.00 -16.04 -7.71
N GLY A 82 2.26 -16.01 -8.15
CA GLY A 82 2.89 -14.81 -8.71
C GLY A 82 2.21 -14.26 -9.96
N ARG A 83 1.51 -15.11 -10.73
CA ARG A 83 0.73 -14.67 -11.90
C ARG A 83 -0.38 -13.70 -11.53
N PHE A 84 -0.94 -13.83 -10.33
CA PHE A 84 -2.02 -13.00 -9.84
C PHE A 84 -1.54 -11.80 -9.02
N SER A 85 -0.23 -11.54 -9.00
CA SER A 85 0.34 -10.34 -8.38
C SER A 85 0.42 -9.19 -9.39
N PHE A 86 -0.10 -8.04 -9.02
CA PHE A 86 0.04 -6.84 -9.83
C PHE A 86 1.40 -6.14 -9.68
N ASN A 87 2.26 -6.62 -8.76
CA ASN A 87 3.61 -6.09 -8.55
C ASN A 87 4.69 -6.81 -9.36
N VAL A 88 4.38 -7.97 -9.91
CA VAL A 88 5.33 -8.85 -10.60
C VAL A 88 4.95 -8.99 -12.06
N LYS A 89 5.93 -8.97 -12.94
CA LYS A 89 5.70 -9.22 -14.36
C LYS A 89 5.17 -10.64 -14.59
N GLY A 90 4.33 -10.79 -15.58
CA GLY A 90 3.77 -12.08 -16.00
C GLY A 90 2.27 -12.03 -16.19
N GLY A 91 1.52 -11.73 -15.13
CA GLY A 91 0.07 -11.65 -15.17
C GLY A 91 -0.52 -10.26 -15.15
N ARG A 92 0.27 -9.27 -14.80
CA ARG A 92 -0.19 -7.88 -14.71
C ARG A 92 -0.32 -7.23 -16.09
N CYS A 93 -1.14 -6.19 -16.17
CA CYS A 93 -1.16 -5.33 -17.35
C CYS A 93 0.14 -4.55 -17.44
N GLU A 94 0.91 -4.72 -18.50
CA GLU A 94 2.19 -4.03 -18.65
C GLU A 94 2.04 -2.56 -19.08
N ALA A 95 0.91 -2.18 -19.67
CA ALA A 95 0.65 -0.77 -20.01
C ALA A 95 0.62 0.13 -18.78
N CYS A 96 -0.02 -0.30 -17.71
CA CYS A 96 -0.08 0.41 -16.43
C CYS A 96 0.79 -0.24 -15.35
N GLN A 97 1.52 -1.30 -15.67
CA GLN A 97 2.35 -2.05 -14.73
C GLN A 97 1.61 -2.54 -13.48
N GLY A 98 0.35 -2.89 -13.65
CA GLY A 98 -0.51 -3.40 -12.58
C GLY A 98 -1.18 -2.34 -11.72
N ASP A 99 -1.01 -1.06 -12.03
CA ASP A 99 -1.63 0.03 -11.25
C ASP A 99 -3.11 0.24 -11.57
N GLY A 100 -3.57 -0.18 -12.74
CA GLY A 100 -4.92 0.08 -13.24
C GLY A 100 -5.15 1.52 -13.66
N LEU A 101 -4.22 2.39 -13.33
CA LEU A 101 -4.24 3.82 -13.60
C LEU A 101 -2.92 4.24 -14.21
N ILE A 102 -2.97 5.24 -15.09
CA ILE A 102 -1.78 5.87 -15.64
C ILE A 102 -1.65 7.26 -15.04
N LYS A 103 -0.50 7.53 -14.47
CA LYS A 103 -0.16 8.81 -13.87
C LYS A 103 0.28 9.78 -14.95
N ILE A 104 -0.41 10.91 -15.06
CA ILE A 104 -0.02 12.01 -15.95
C ILE A 104 0.63 13.09 -15.08
N GLU A 105 1.93 13.30 -15.27
CA GLU A 105 2.71 14.33 -14.58
C GLU A 105 2.63 15.65 -15.33
N MET A 106 2.28 16.70 -14.58
CA MET A 106 2.26 18.08 -15.08
C MET A 106 3.18 18.93 -14.23
N HIS A 107 4.07 19.72 -14.87
CA HIS A 107 5.12 20.47 -14.17
C HIS A 107 4.61 21.47 -13.12
N PHE A 108 3.43 22.04 -13.32
CA PHE A 108 2.89 23.09 -12.45
C PHE A 108 1.56 22.73 -11.80
N LEU A 109 1.05 21.53 -12.03
CA LEU A 109 -0.23 21.07 -11.54
C LEU A 109 -0.06 19.75 -10.78
N PRO A 110 -0.99 19.41 -9.86
CA PRO A 110 -1.00 18.10 -9.23
C PRO A 110 -1.06 16.98 -10.28
N ASP A 111 -0.44 15.84 -9.96
CA ASP A 111 -0.50 14.66 -10.81
C ASP A 111 -1.95 14.19 -11.00
N VAL A 112 -2.29 13.81 -12.21
CA VAL A 112 -3.61 13.28 -12.55
C VAL A 112 -3.49 11.80 -12.87
N TYR A 113 -4.42 11.00 -12.35
CA TYR A 113 -4.52 9.58 -12.66
C TYR A 113 -5.70 9.33 -13.58
N VAL A 114 -5.45 8.66 -14.70
CA VAL A 114 -6.50 8.22 -15.63
C VAL A 114 -6.55 6.71 -15.69
N THR A 115 -7.75 6.15 -15.88
CA THR A 115 -7.92 4.71 -16.01
C THR A 115 -7.13 4.17 -17.20
N CYS A 116 -6.41 3.07 -16.99
CA CYS A 116 -5.66 2.42 -18.06
C CYS A 116 -6.62 1.92 -19.16
N GLU A 117 -6.37 2.30 -20.40
CA GLU A 117 -7.21 1.94 -21.56
C GLU A 117 -7.06 0.46 -21.94
N GLU A 118 -5.92 -0.14 -21.67
CA GLU A 118 -5.68 -1.55 -21.98
C GLU A 118 -6.44 -2.50 -21.06
N CYS A 119 -6.35 -2.31 -19.75
CA CYS A 119 -6.97 -3.20 -18.78
C CYS A 119 -8.26 -2.64 -18.18
N HIS A 120 -8.65 -1.41 -18.53
CA HIS A 120 -9.85 -0.74 -18.00
C HIS A 120 -9.92 -0.73 -16.47
N GLY A 121 -8.78 -0.55 -15.82
CA GLY A 121 -8.67 -0.54 -14.36
C GLY A 121 -8.59 -1.92 -13.70
N LYS A 122 -8.57 -3.00 -14.47
CA LYS A 122 -8.56 -4.37 -13.93
C LYS A 122 -7.19 -4.85 -13.48
N ARG A 123 -6.11 -4.16 -13.84
CA ARG A 123 -4.71 -4.39 -13.42
C ARG A 123 -4.01 -5.60 -14.03
N TYR A 124 -4.73 -6.54 -14.61
CA TYR A 124 -4.17 -7.78 -15.15
C TYR A 124 -4.33 -7.86 -16.66
N ASN A 125 -3.47 -8.69 -17.28
CA ASN A 125 -3.62 -8.96 -18.71
C ASN A 125 -4.83 -9.87 -18.96
N ARG A 126 -5.21 -10.01 -20.24
CA ARG A 126 -6.40 -10.74 -20.64
C ARG A 126 -6.36 -12.19 -20.19
N GLU A 127 -5.24 -12.85 -20.37
CA GLU A 127 -5.06 -14.28 -20.04
C GLU A 127 -5.27 -14.55 -18.55
N THR A 128 -4.77 -13.66 -17.69
CA THR A 128 -4.98 -13.77 -16.25
C THR A 128 -6.42 -13.53 -15.86
N LEU A 129 -7.11 -12.60 -16.54
CA LEU A 129 -8.51 -12.27 -16.26
C LEU A 129 -9.48 -13.37 -16.71
N GLU A 130 -9.05 -14.30 -17.58
CA GLU A 130 -9.84 -15.46 -17.98
C GLU A 130 -9.97 -16.50 -16.88
N VAL A 131 -9.06 -16.50 -15.90
CA VAL A 131 -9.14 -17.40 -14.74
C VAL A 131 -10.20 -16.89 -13.77
N LYS A 132 -11.19 -17.72 -13.49
CA LYS A 132 -12.32 -17.39 -12.61
C LYS A 132 -12.41 -18.40 -11.47
N PHE A 133 -12.89 -17.93 -10.35
CA PHE A 133 -13.17 -18.76 -9.16
C PHE A 133 -14.65 -19.07 -9.07
#